data_934ded31e8ee30fbf9eddd2b1196d192
#
_entry.id   934ded31e8ee30fbf9eddd2b1196d192
#
_cell.length_a   1.000
_cell.length_b   1.000
_cell.length_c   1.000
_cell.angle_alpha   90.00
_cell.angle_beta   90.00
_cell.angle_gamma   90.00
#
_symmetry.space_group_name_H-M   'P 1'
#
loop_
_entity.id
_entity.type
_entity.pdbx_description
1 polymer ?
#
loop_
_entity_poly.entity_id
_entity_poly.type
_entity_poly.pdbx_seq_one_letter_code
_entity_poly.pdbx_strand_id
1 'polypeptide(L)'
;MIMADVWKILFLILGTQAVMVSYWLLAAALFPATLRRARAAYDQRSGRVTVTGLLVAVPTLLVGAGLLQGPHPLLKLIGGVLVSTPIALGLVGSAGLCDRIGAGLPGDADARLPWRRVLRGGIVLSFAFVLPVIGWFVLLPWTLVSGVGAALGSLRRHRSAASPTTTPAAQVEAIQ
;
A
#
# COMPACT_ATOMS: atom_id res chain seq x y z
N MET A 1 -25.40 31.54 -5.92
CA MET A 1 -25.19 30.11 -6.30
C MET A 1 -23.71 29.72 -6.28
N ILE A 2 -22.80 30.53 -6.79
CA ILE A 2 -21.35 30.23 -6.92
C ILE A 2 -20.66 29.93 -5.57
N MET A 3 -20.96 30.66 -4.52
CA MET A 3 -20.35 30.44 -3.19
C MET A 3 -20.68 29.07 -2.58
N ALA A 4 -21.94 28.63 -2.71
CA ALA A 4 -22.36 27.32 -2.16
C ALA A 4 -21.67 26.16 -2.88
N ASP A 5 -21.41 26.27 -4.17
CA ASP A 5 -20.74 25.22 -4.95
C ASP A 5 -19.25 25.15 -4.64
N VAL A 6 -18.61 26.29 -4.38
CA VAL A 6 -17.21 26.35 -3.91
C VAL A 6 -17.06 25.64 -2.57
N TRP A 7 -17.96 25.90 -1.61
CA TRP A 7 -17.93 25.24 -0.32
C TRP A 7 -18.17 23.71 -0.42
N LYS A 8 -19.08 23.27 -1.29
CA LYS A 8 -19.29 21.83 -1.56
C LYS A 8 -18.02 21.15 -2.06
N ILE A 9 -17.36 21.76 -3.06
CA ILE A 9 -16.13 21.22 -3.63
C ILE A 9 -15.03 21.17 -2.56
N LEU A 10 -14.88 22.24 -1.77
CA LEU A 10 -13.89 22.32 -0.71
C LEU A 10 -14.10 21.21 0.33
N PHE A 11 -15.34 21.06 0.82
CA PHE A 11 -15.66 20.01 1.79
C PHE A 11 -15.50 18.61 1.21
N LEU A 12 -15.82 18.40 -0.07
CA LEU A 12 -15.59 17.13 -0.75
C LEU A 12 -14.09 16.78 -0.80
N ILE A 13 -13.26 17.74 -1.18
CA ILE A 13 -11.80 17.55 -1.22
C ILE A 13 -11.27 17.26 0.19
N LEU A 14 -11.59 18.09 1.18
CA LEU A 14 -11.13 17.91 2.56
C LEU A 14 -11.62 16.60 3.15
N GLY A 15 -12.88 16.23 2.91
CA GLY A 15 -13.45 14.96 3.36
C GLY A 15 -12.73 13.76 2.74
N THR A 16 -12.49 13.80 1.44
CA THR A 16 -11.74 12.73 0.74
C THR A 16 -10.33 12.60 1.29
N GLN A 17 -9.63 13.72 1.54
CA GLN A 17 -8.29 13.72 2.13
C GLN A 17 -8.30 13.14 3.55
N ALA A 18 -9.26 13.54 4.37
CA ALA A 18 -9.41 13.00 5.73
C ALA A 18 -9.63 11.48 5.73
N VAL A 19 -10.48 10.98 4.82
CA VAL A 19 -10.74 9.54 4.67
C VAL A 19 -9.46 8.81 4.24
N MET A 20 -8.71 9.32 3.27
CA MET A 20 -7.46 8.70 2.82
C MET A 20 -6.41 8.62 3.93
N VAL A 21 -6.19 9.71 4.65
CA VAL A 21 -5.23 9.75 5.76
C VAL A 21 -5.67 8.83 6.90
N SER A 22 -6.97 8.82 7.24
CA SER A 22 -7.52 7.93 8.26
C SER A 22 -7.36 6.46 7.89
N TYR A 23 -7.52 6.13 6.61
CA TYR A 23 -7.31 4.78 6.10
C TYR A 23 -5.85 4.33 6.29
N TRP A 24 -4.86 5.17 5.94
CA TRP A 24 -3.44 4.84 6.14
C TRP A 24 -3.08 4.70 7.62
N LEU A 25 -3.65 5.52 8.49
CA LEU A 25 -3.47 5.39 9.94
C LEU A 25 -4.08 4.10 10.46
N LEU A 26 -5.27 3.73 9.99
CA LEU A 26 -5.92 2.46 10.33
C LEU A 26 -5.09 1.28 9.85
N ALA A 27 -4.59 1.31 8.61
CA ALA A 27 -3.71 0.28 8.08
C ALA A 27 -2.42 0.15 8.90
N ALA A 28 -1.86 1.27 9.37
CA ALA A 28 -0.68 1.28 10.23
C ALA A 28 -0.96 0.71 11.63
N ALA A 29 -2.14 0.94 12.17
CA ALA A 29 -2.55 0.42 13.47
C ALA A 29 -2.87 -1.09 13.42
N LEU A 30 -3.57 -1.54 12.38
CA LEU A 30 -3.98 -2.94 12.24
C LEU A 30 -2.83 -3.85 11.76
N PHE A 31 -1.96 -3.35 10.89
CA PHE A 31 -0.92 -4.14 10.24
C PHE A 31 0.50 -3.56 10.43
N PRO A 32 0.96 -3.33 11.66
CA PRO A 32 2.27 -2.69 11.90
C PRO A 32 3.46 -3.50 11.37
N ALA A 33 3.36 -4.83 11.37
CA ALA A 33 4.40 -5.70 10.82
C ALA A 33 4.48 -5.61 9.29
N THR A 34 3.33 -5.58 8.61
CA THR A 34 3.24 -5.42 7.14
C THR A 34 3.76 -4.07 6.72
N LEU A 35 3.42 -3.01 7.45
CA LEU A 35 3.89 -1.66 7.20
C LEU A 35 5.42 -1.56 7.24
N ARG A 36 6.06 -2.08 8.29
CA ARG A 36 7.52 -2.11 8.40
C ARG A 36 8.20 -2.86 7.25
N ARG A 37 7.62 -4.00 6.85
CA ARG A 37 8.14 -4.79 5.72
C ARG A 37 7.93 -4.10 4.38
N ALA A 38 6.77 -3.47 4.17
CA ALA A 38 6.48 -2.69 2.98
C ALA A 38 7.47 -1.51 2.85
N ARG A 39 7.70 -0.77 3.93
CA ARG A 39 8.72 0.27 3.97
C ARG A 39 10.10 -0.26 3.59
N ALA A 40 10.55 -1.36 4.21
CA ALA A 40 11.84 -1.98 3.90
C ALA A 40 11.95 -2.43 2.44
N ALA A 41 10.85 -2.84 1.81
CA ALA A 41 10.81 -3.17 0.40
C ALA A 41 11.03 -1.92 -0.49
N TYR A 42 10.42 -0.80 -0.13
CA TYR A 42 10.64 0.48 -0.82
C TYR A 42 12.07 1.00 -0.65
N ASP A 43 12.68 0.82 0.53
CA ASP A 43 14.05 1.29 0.80
C ASP A 43 15.10 0.49 0.02
N GLN A 44 14.91 -0.82 -0.11
CA GLN A 44 15.90 -1.69 -0.76
C GLN A 44 15.84 -1.67 -2.28
N ARG A 45 14.66 -1.67 -2.89
CA ARG A 45 14.48 -1.80 -4.34
C ARG A 45 13.12 -1.26 -4.81
N SER A 46 12.95 0.04 -4.75
CA SER A 46 11.72 0.73 -5.16
C SER A 46 11.25 0.32 -6.58
N GLY A 47 12.15 0.24 -7.55
CA GLY A 47 11.81 -0.15 -8.92
C GLY A 47 11.28 -1.59 -9.03
N ARG A 48 11.88 -2.55 -8.33
CA ARG A 48 11.40 -3.95 -8.35
C ARG A 48 10.03 -4.10 -7.71
N VAL A 49 9.75 -3.35 -6.66
CA VAL A 49 8.44 -3.34 -5.99
C VAL A 49 7.37 -2.89 -6.98
N THR A 50 7.64 -1.80 -7.71
CA THR A 50 6.70 -1.28 -8.73
C THR A 50 6.52 -2.27 -9.88
N VAL A 51 7.59 -2.85 -10.42
CA VAL A 51 7.50 -3.83 -11.50
C VAL A 51 6.73 -5.09 -11.06
N THR A 52 7.02 -5.62 -9.86
CA THR A 52 6.30 -6.79 -9.33
C THR A 52 4.82 -6.46 -9.12
N GLY A 53 4.52 -5.29 -8.60
CA GLY A 53 3.14 -4.82 -8.43
C GLY A 53 2.42 -4.70 -9.77
N LEU A 54 3.06 -4.12 -10.79
CA LEU A 54 2.49 -3.98 -12.14
C LEU A 54 2.19 -5.35 -12.76
N LEU A 55 3.15 -6.27 -12.65
CA LEU A 55 3.05 -7.62 -13.23
C LEU A 55 1.94 -8.46 -12.61
N VAL A 56 1.56 -8.18 -11.38
CA VAL A 56 0.48 -8.89 -10.68
C VAL A 56 -0.83 -8.11 -10.75
N ALA A 57 -0.82 -6.80 -10.51
CA ALA A 57 -2.04 -5.99 -10.45
C ALA A 57 -2.72 -5.89 -11.82
N VAL A 58 -1.97 -5.65 -12.90
CA VAL A 58 -2.56 -5.43 -14.23
C VAL A 58 -3.29 -6.69 -14.75
N PRO A 59 -2.68 -7.88 -14.79
CA PRO A 59 -3.40 -9.07 -15.23
C PRO A 59 -4.59 -9.40 -14.33
N THR A 60 -4.44 -9.25 -13.01
CA THR A 60 -5.52 -9.54 -12.06
C THR A 60 -6.71 -8.59 -12.26
N LEU A 61 -6.46 -7.30 -12.49
CA LEU A 61 -7.49 -6.32 -12.77
C LEU A 61 -8.17 -6.59 -14.12
N LEU A 62 -7.40 -6.91 -15.16
CA LEU A 62 -7.95 -7.22 -16.49
C LEU A 62 -8.85 -8.47 -16.47
N VAL A 63 -8.38 -9.55 -15.84
CA VAL A 63 -9.17 -10.78 -15.71
C VAL A 63 -10.40 -10.52 -14.84
N GLY A 64 -10.24 -9.81 -13.72
CA GLY A 64 -11.38 -9.46 -12.86
C GLY A 64 -12.42 -8.59 -13.57
N ALA A 65 -11.99 -7.58 -14.33
CA ALA A 65 -12.88 -6.73 -15.11
C ALA A 65 -13.60 -7.52 -16.22
N GLY A 66 -12.93 -8.46 -16.87
CA GLY A 66 -13.55 -9.36 -17.85
C GLY A 66 -14.63 -10.25 -17.22
N LEU A 67 -14.36 -10.79 -16.02
CA LEU A 67 -15.33 -11.61 -15.28
C LEU A 67 -16.56 -10.81 -14.82
N LEU A 68 -16.40 -9.52 -14.50
CA LEU A 68 -17.52 -8.64 -14.14
C LEU A 68 -18.52 -8.43 -15.27
N GLN A 69 -18.08 -8.57 -16.53
CA GLN A 69 -18.95 -8.46 -17.71
C GLN A 69 -19.67 -9.79 -18.05
N GLY A 70 -19.33 -10.88 -17.35
CA GLY A 70 -19.93 -12.18 -17.57
C GLY A 70 -21.44 -12.22 -17.25
N PRO A 71 -22.22 -13.10 -17.91
CA PRO A 71 -23.68 -13.18 -17.75
C PRO A 71 -24.10 -13.77 -16.40
N HIS A 72 -23.26 -14.60 -15.77
CA HIS A 72 -23.59 -15.29 -14.52
C HIS A 72 -23.25 -14.47 -13.27
N PRO A 73 -24.13 -14.44 -12.25
CA PRO A 73 -23.89 -13.70 -11.01
C PRO A 73 -22.63 -14.19 -10.24
N LEU A 74 -22.34 -15.49 -10.31
CA LEU A 74 -21.13 -16.05 -9.70
C LEU A 74 -19.83 -15.51 -10.31
N LEU A 75 -19.80 -15.32 -11.64
CA LEU A 75 -18.65 -14.72 -12.33
C LEU A 75 -18.43 -13.26 -11.89
N LYS A 76 -19.52 -12.51 -11.73
CA LYS A 76 -19.47 -11.13 -11.21
C LYS A 76 -18.93 -11.07 -9.79
N LEU A 77 -19.35 -11.99 -8.93
CA LEU A 77 -18.85 -12.07 -7.57
C LEU A 77 -17.35 -12.38 -7.54
N ILE A 78 -16.90 -13.38 -8.29
CA ILE A 78 -15.49 -13.74 -8.41
C ILE A 78 -14.68 -12.56 -9.01
N GLY A 79 -15.20 -11.93 -10.07
CA GLY A 79 -14.60 -10.76 -10.69
C GLY A 79 -14.48 -9.59 -9.70
N GLY A 80 -15.51 -9.35 -8.90
CA GLY A 80 -15.51 -8.34 -7.84
C GLY A 80 -14.43 -8.58 -6.79
N VAL A 81 -14.32 -9.81 -6.30
CA VAL A 81 -13.26 -10.19 -5.35
C VAL A 81 -11.88 -10.04 -5.98
N LEU A 82 -11.73 -10.46 -7.25
CA LEU A 82 -10.46 -10.39 -7.97
C LEU A 82 -9.99 -8.95 -8.20
N VAL A 83 -10.91 -8.02 -8.46
CA VAL A 83 -10.62 -6.58 -8.60
C VAL A 83 -10.35 -5.94 -7.24
N SER A 84 -11.13 -6.27 -6.22
CA SER A 84 -11.00 -5.67 -4.90
C SER A 84 -9.69 -6.06 -4.19
N THR A 85 -9.20 -7.27 -4.44
CA THR A 85 -7.97 -7.79 -3.79
C THR A 85 -6.74 -6.92 -4.08
N PRO A 86 -6.34 -6.64 -5.33
CA PRO A 86 -5.17 -5.80 -5.60
C PRO A 86 -5.38 -4.35 -5.13
N ILE A 87 -6.61 -3.83 -5.16
CA ILE A 87 -6.90 -2.49 -4.63
C ILE A 87 -6.66 -2.46 -3.12
N ALA A 88 -7.18 -3.42 -2.36
CA ALA A 88 -6.97 -3.52 -0.92
C ALA A 88 -5.50 -3.70 -0.56
N LEU A 89 -4.78 -4.59 -1.26
CA LEU A 89 -3.35 -4.78 -1.08
C LEU A 89 -2.55 -3.52 -1.43
N GLY A 90 -2.92 -2.84 -2.50
CA GLY A 90 -2.33 -1.58 -2.93
C GLY A 90 -2.46 -0.48 -1.88
N LEU A 91 -3.66 -0.36 -1.31
CA LEU A 91 -3.94 0.59 -0.25
C LEU A 91 -3.14 0.27 1.04
N VAL A 92 -3.09 -0.99 1.47
CA VAL A 92 -2.28 -1.37 2.65
C VAL A 92 -0.78 -1.15 2.38
N GLY A 93 -0.29 -1.51 1.21
CA GLY A 93 1.10 -1.32 0.83
C GLY A 93 1.50 0.16 0.69
N SER A 94 0.58 1.02 0.23
CA SER A 94 0.82 2.46 0.12
C SER A 94 0.98 3.15 1.48
N ALA A 95 0.45 2.59 2.57
CA ALA A 95 0.74 3.05 3.92
C ALA A 95 2.24 2.95 4.27
N GLY A 96 2.95 1.95 3.72
CA GLY A 96 4.41 1.84 3.82
C GLY A 96 5.14 2.98 3.09
N LEU A 97 4.59 3.44 1.97
CA LEU A 97 5.10 4.62 1.28
C LEU A 97 4.89 5.90 2.09
N CYS A 98 3.73 6.06 2.74
CA CYS A 98 3.47 7.18 3.65
C CYS A 98 4.46 7.19 4.82
N ASP A 99 4.75 6.04 5.45
CA ASP A 99 5.76 5.95 6.52
C ASP A 99 7.16 6.33 6.02
N ARG A 100 7.52 5.93 4.79
CA ARG A 100 8.79 6.30 4.16
C ARG A 100 8.89 7.80 3.88
N ILE A 101 7.85 8.40 3.29
CA ILE A 101 7.79 9.85 3.03
C ILE A 101 7.89 10.63 4.34
N GLY A 102 7.12 10.22 5.36
CA GLY A 102 7.13 10.85 6.67
C GLY A 102 8.48 10.75 7.38
N ALA A 103 9.23 9.67 7.17
CA ALA A 103 10.57 9.51 7.72
C ALA A 103 11.63 10.42 7.05
N GLY A 104 11.40 10.84 5.81
CA GLY A 104 12.23 11.83 5.11
C GLY A 104 11.98 13.26 5.55
N LEU A 105 10.90 13.53 6.29
CA LEU A 105 10.60 14.86 6.80
C LEU A 105 11.31 15.10 8.13
N PRO A 106 11.98 16.26 8.33
CA PRO A 106 12.67 16.55 9.58
C PRO A 106 11.69 16.61 10.77
N GLY A 107 12.01 15.90 11.87
CA GLY A 107 11.22 15.89 13.09
C GLY A 107 11.77 14.92 14.13
N ASP A 108 12.32 15.45 15.21
CA ASP A 108 12.98 14.68 16.29
C ASP A 108 12.00 13.80 17.10
N ALA A 109 10.72 14.16 17.13
CA ALA A 109 9.68 13.43 17.88
C ALA A 109 9.22 12.13 17.20
N ASP A 110 9.54 11.92 15.94
CA ASP A 110 8.99 10.83 15.12
C ASP A 110 9.62 9.45 15.42
N ALA A 111 10.78 9.42 16.07
CA ALA A 111 11.45 8.17 16.45
C ALA A 111 10.64 7.37 17.48
N ARG A 112 9.88 8.04 18.34
CA ARG A 112 9.08 7.43 19.42
C ARG A 112 7.64 7.11 19.02
N LEU A 113 7.12 7.74 17.96
CA LEU A 113 5.70 7.67 17.59
C LEU A 113 5.55 7.35 16.08
N PRO A 114 5.62 6.08 15.67
CA PRO A 114 5.60 5.67 14.27
C PRO A 114 4.34 6.12 13.51
N TRP A 115 3.21 6.28 14.18
CA TRP A 115 1.97 6.76 13.56
C TRP A 115 2.07 8.21 13.07
N ARG A 116 2.88 9.06 13.74
CA ARG A 116 3.09 10.44 13.28
C ARG A 116 3.79 10.52 11.94
N ARG A 117 4.71 9.59 11.65
CA ARG A 117 5.36 9.50 10.33
C ARG A 117 4.35 9.18 9.25
N VAL A 118 3.49 8.19 9.50
CA VAL A 118 2.42 7.82 8.56
C VAL A 118 1.45 9.00 8.36
N LEU A 119 1.08 9.71 9.41
CA LEU A 119 0.22 10.88 9.34
C LEU A 119 0.84 11.98 8.45
N ARG A 120 2.08 12.37 8.73
CA ARG A 120 2.77 13.45 7.99
C ARG A 120 3.01 13.05 6.54
N GLY A 121 3.49 11.85 6.29
CA GLY A 121 3.68 11.33 4.93
C GLY A 121 2.36 11.15 4.19
N GLY A 122 1.32 10.72 4.87
CA GLY A 122 -0.04 10.61 4.33
C GLY A 122 -0.63 11.96 3.94
N ILE A 123 -0.45 12.99 4.77
CA ILE A 123 -0.86 14.37 4.45
C ILE A 123 -0.14 14.84 3.19
N VAL A 124 1.19 14.70 3.10
CA VAL A 124 1.97 15.11 1.92
C VAL A 124 1.51 14.36 0.67
N LEU A 125 1.33 13.04 0.77
CA LEU A 125 0.89 12.23 -0.36
C LEU A 125 -0.55 12.58 -0.78
N SER A 126 -1.44 12.83 0.18
CA SER A 126 -2.81 13.19 -0.11
C SER A 126 -2.91 14.57 -0.77
N PHE A 127 -2.10 15.55 -0.36
CA PHE A 127 -2.00 16.82 -1.07
C PHE A 127 -1.47 16.67 -2.50
N ALA A 128 -0.54 15.76 -2.73
CA ALA A 128 -0.07 15.46 -4.08
C ALA A 128 -1.19 14.89 -4.98
N PHE A 129 -2.15 14.17 -4.40
CA PHE A 129 -3.33 13.67 -5.14
C PHE A 129 -4.35 14.77 -5.50
N VAL A 130 -4.30 15.94 -4.85
CA VAL A 130 -5.15 17.09 -5.22
C VAL A 130 -4.77 17.64 -6.59
N LEU A 131 -3.52 17.43 -7.04
CA LEU A 131 -3.11 17.81 -8.40
C LEU A 131 -3.91 17.00 -9.44
N PRO A 132 -4.82 17.63 -10.23
CA PRO A 132 -5.83 16.87 -10.97
C PRO A 132 -5.25 15.97 -12.05
N VAL A 133 -4.18 16.35 -12.71
CA VAL A 133 -3.58 15.55 -13.79
C VAL A 133 -2.53 14.59 -13.23
N ILE A 134 -1.54 15.10 -12.51
CA ILE A 134 -0.41 14.30 -12.02
C ILE A 134 -0.86 13.39 -10.88
N GLY A 135 -1.71 13.89 -9.97
CA GLY A 135 -2.20 13.13 -8.82
C GLY A 135 -3.05 11.93 -9.24
N TRP A 136 -4.00 12.13 -10.14
CA TRP A 136 -4.98 11.11 -10.52
C TRP A 136 -4.46 10.11 -11.54
N PHE A 137 -3.71 10.59 -12.56
CA PHE A 137 -3.27 9.73 -13.66
C PHE A 137 -1.89 9.11 -13.46
N VAL A 138 -1.05 9.71 -12.62
CA VAL A 138 0.31 9.20 -12.38
C VAL A 138 0.47 8.69 -10.96
N LEU A 139 0.24 9.56 -9.96
CA LEU A 139 0.55 9.21 -8.57
C LEU A 139 -0.39 8.14 -8.00
N LEU A 140 -1.70 8.25 -8.24
CA LEU A 140 -2.67 7.30 -7.69
C LEU A 140 -2.47 5.88 -8.26
N PRO A 141 -2.42 5.66 -9.59
CA PRO A 141 -2.14 4.33 -10.13
C PRO A 141 -0.77 3.81 -9.68
N TRP A 142 0.24 4.68 -9.67
CA TRP A 142 1.57 4.26 -9.26
C TRP A 142 1.65 3.85 -7.79
N THR A 143 1.01 4.59 -6.89
CA THR A 143 0.97 4.24 -5.46
C THR A 143 0.20 2.95 -5.22
N LEU A 144 -0.91 2.71 -5.93
CA LEU A 144 -1.65 1.45 -5.84
C LEU A 144 -0.82 0.28 -6.34
N VAL A 145 -0.23 0.40 -7.52
CA VAL A 145 0.59 -0.66 -8.12
C VAL A 145 1.82 -0.96 -7.27
N SER A 146 2.56 0.06 -6.85
CA SER A 146 3.71 -0.12 -5.97
C SER A 146 3.32 -0.68 -4.61
N GLY A 147 2.15 -0.29 -4.09
CA GLY A 147 1.57 -0.83 -2.86
C GLY A 147 1.28 -2.32 -2.96
N VAL A 148 0.71 -2.81 -4.07
CA VAL A 148 0.53 -4.26 -4.32
C VAL A 148 1.87 -4.99 -4.27
N GLY A 149 2.89 -4.47 -4.94
CA GLY A 149 4.23 -5.06 -4.94
C GLY A 149 4.86 -5.10 -3.54
N ALA A 150 4.71 -4.04 -2.76
CA ALA A 150 5.21 -3.97 -1.38
C ALA A 150 4.48 -4.96 -0.45
N ALA A 151 3.16 -5.08 -0.57
CA ALA A 151 2.36 -6.03 0.17
C ALA A 151 2.75 -7.49 -0.16
N LEU A 152 2.90 -7.82 -1.44
CA LEU A 152 3.34 -9.14 -1.89
C LEU A 152 4.76 -9.46 -1.42
N GLY A 153 5.68 -8.50 -1.48
CA GLY A 153 7.04 -8.63 -0.96
C GLY A 153 7.06 -8.94 0.53
N SER A 154 6.16 -8.33 1.30
CA SER A 154 6.01 -8.59 2.74
C SER A 154 5.53 -10.01 3.05
N LEU A 155 4.61 -10.55 2.23
CA LEU A 155 4.07 -11.91 2.37
C LEU A 155 5.11 -12.98 2.02
N ARG A 156 5.91 -12.77 0.96
CA ARG A 156 6.98 -13.72 0.58
C ARG A 156 8.04 -13.88 1.66
N ARG A 157 8.44 -12.77 2.29
CA ARG A 157 9.42 -12.82 3.41
C ARG A 157 8.87 -13.54 4.64
N HIS A 158 7.57 -13.53 4.87
CA HIS A 158 6.96 -14.30 5.95
C HIS A 158 7.12 -15.81 5.72
N ARG A 159 6.94 -16.26 4.48
CA ARG A 159 7.11 -17.69 4.13
C ARG A 159 8.56 -18.15 4.27
N SER A 160 9.53 -17.33 3.83
CA SER A 160 10.96 -17.67 3.96
C SER A 160 11.45 -17.70 5.42
N ALA A 161 10.88 -16.89 6.30
CA ALA A 161 11.21 -16.90 7.73
C ALA A 161 10.54 -18.03 8.51
N ALA A 162 9.46 -18.60 7.97
CA ALA A 162 8.75 -19.73 8.57
C ALA A 162 9.29 -21.10 8.16
N SER A 163 10.22 -21.17 7.21
CA SER A 163 10.95 -22.41 6.93
C SER A 163 11.94 -22.66 8.06
N PRO A 164 11.79 -23.74 8.86
CA PRO A 164 12.74 -24.03 9.91
C PRO A 164 14.11 -24.23 9.26
N THR A 165 15.06 -23.39 9.66
CA THR A 165 16.47 -23.67 9.40
C THR A 165 16.73 -25.02 10.08
N THR A 166 16.82 -26.10 9.34
CA THR A 166 17.43 -27.32 9.80
C THR A 166 18.85 -26.95 10.22
N THR A 167 19.00 -26.69 11.52
CA THR A 167 20.33 -26.56 12.12
C THR A 167 21.03 -27.89 11.80
N PRO A 168 22.13 -27.88 11.06
CA PRO A 168 22.85 -29.11 10.82
C PRO A 168 23.38 -29.58 12.16
N ALA A 169 22.86 -30.72 12.64
CA ALA A 169 23.36 -31.43 13.81
C ALA A 169 24.85 -31.78 13.70
N ALA A 170 25.45 -31.56 12.54
CA ALA A 170 26.85 -31.78 12.23
C ALA A 170 27.85 -30.79 12.91
N GLN A 171 27.39 -29.68 13.49
CA GLN A 171 28.32 -28.76 14.18
C GLN A 171 28.50 -29.07 15.66
N VAL A 172 27.70 -29.90 16.25
CA VAL A 172 27.87 -30.29 17.68
C VAL A 172 28.90 -31.42 17.83
N GLU A 173 29.11 -32.23 16.80
CA GLU A 173 30.05 -33.35 16.83
C GLU A 173 31.51 -32.95 16.59
N ALA A 174 31.78 -31.73 16.14
CA ALA A 174 33.15 -31.26 15.87
C ALA A 174 33.83 -30.58 17.10
N ILE A 175 33.18 -30.54 18.25
CA ILE A 175 33.70 -29.90 19.48
C ILE A 175 33.92 -30.95 20.61
N GLN A 176 33.71 -32.20 20.36
CA GLN A 176 34.14 -33.30 21.24
C GLN A 176 35.38 -33.98 20.70
#